data_d5d78ff4f1d19a61d40f134167374a88
#
_entry.id   d5d78ff4f1d19a61d40f134167374a88
#
_cell.length_a   1.000
_cell.length_b   1.000
_cell.length_c   1.000
_cell.angle_alpha   90.00
_cell.angle_beta   90.00
_cell.angle_gamma   90.00
#
_symmetry.space_group_name_H-M   'P 1'
#
loop_
_entity.id
_entity.type
_entity.pdbx_description
1 polymer ?
#
loop_
_entity_poly.entity_id
_entity_poly.type
_entity_poly.pdbx_seq_one_letter_code
_entity_poly.pdbx_strand_id
1 'polypeptide(L)' 'MTFNVFEMGSEEAVHCAFQVLRDGGVVIEPIHELPWSKCCAIVIDKYGVCWWISI' A
#
# COMPACT_ATOMS: atom_id res chain seq x y z
N MET A 1 -7.79 0.53 15.39
CA MET A 1 -6.84 0.36 14.26
C MET A 1 -6.80 1.63 13.44
N THR A 2 -5.61 2.11 13.13
CA THR A 2 -5.44 3.31 12.32
C THR A 2 -5.43 2.92 10.84
N PHE A 3 -6.17 3.67 10.04
CA PHE A 3 -6.24 3.44 8.60
C PHE A 3 -5.76 4.70 7.88
N ASN A 4 -4.73 4.56 7.06
CA ASN A 4 -4.14 5.68 6.32
C ASN A 4 -4.22 5.43 4.82
N VAL A 5 -4.53 6.49 4.08
CA VAL A 5 -4.60 6.46 2.62
C VAL A 5 -3.53 7.37 2.06
N PHE A 6 -2.71 6.84 1.14
CA PHE A 6 -1.66 7.60 0.48
C PHE A 6 -1.79 7.52 -1.02
N GLU A 7 -1.80 8.67 -1.66
CA GLU A 7 -1.69 8.77 -3.10
C GLU A 7 -0.22 9.01 -3.44
N MET A 8 0.39 8.03 -4.11
CA MET A 8 1.83 8.05 -4.37
C MET A 8 2.23 8.82 -5.62
N GLY A 9 1.31 9.02 -6.55
CA GLY A 9 1.59 9.76 -7.77
C GLY A 9 2.26 8.97 -8.88
N SER A 10 2.86 7.82 -8.59
CA SER A 10 3.46 6.97 -9.61
C SER A 10 3.49 5.52 -9.16
N GLU A 11 3.54 4.61 -10.14
CA GLU A 11 3.62 3.17 -9.85
C GLU A 11 4.91 2.83 -9.12
N GLU A 12 6.00 3.46 -9.50
CA GLU A 12 7.29 3.23 -8.86
C GLU A 12 7.25 3.57 -7.38
N ALA A 13 6.63 4.69 -7.02
CA ALA A 13 6.48 5.09 -5.63
C ALA A 13 5.62 4.10 -4.86
N VAL A 14 4.55 3.59 -5.47
CA VAL A 14 3.69 2.56 -4.85
C VAL A 14 4.49 1.29 -4.59
N HIS A 15 5.27 0.83 -5.54
CA HIS A 15 6.10 -0.37 -5.38
C HIS A 15 7.13 -0.19 -4.25
N CYS A 16 7.78 0.96 -4.19
CA CYS A 16 8.74 1.26 -3.13
C CYS A 16 8.06 1.27 -1.75
N ALA A 17 6.95 1.97 -1.63
CA ALA A 17 6.21 2.04 -0.38
C ALA A 17 5.72 0.65 0.04
N PHE A 18 5.22 -0.15 -0.90
CA PHE A 18 4.75 -1.49 -0.64
C PHE A 18 5.86 -2.36 -0.04
N GLN A 19 7.04 -2.32 -0.62
CA GLN A 19 8.17 -3.12 -0.13
C GLN A 19 8.59 -2.71 1.28
N VAL A 20 8.60 -1.41 1.56
CA VAL A 20 8.95 -0.90 2.89
C VAL A 20 7.90 -1.30 3.92
N LEU A 21 6.63 -1.12 3.59
CA LEU A 21 5.54 -1.38 4.53
C LEU A 21 5.35 -2.87 4.83
N ARG A 22 5.57 -3.73 3.84
CA ARG A 22 5.39 -5.17 4.05
C ARG A 22 6.50 -5.80 4.87
N ASP A 23 7.64 -5.13 5.01
CA ASP A 23 8.77 -5.64 5.77
C ASP A 23 8.41 -5.69 7.26
N GLY A 24 8.27 -6.89 7.79
CA GLY A 24 7.81 -7.11 9.15
C GLY A 24 6.31 -6.94 9.35
N GLY A 25 5.57 -6.63 8.30
CA GLY A 25 4.12 -6.45 8.35
C GLY A 25 3.34 -7.54 7.65
N VAL A 26 2.08 -7.27 7.35
CA VAL A 26 1.17 -8.20 6.68
C VAL A 26 0.57 -7.55 5.45
N VAL A 27 0.60 -8.25 4.32
CA VAL A 27 -0.04 -7.80 3.08
C VAL A 27 -1.49 -8.26 3.10
N ILE A 28 -2.41 -7.30 3.11
CA ILE A 28 -3.86 -7.59 3.02
C ILE A 28 -4.25 -7.74 1.55
N GLU A 29 -3.85 -6.75 0.73
CA GLU A 29 -4.08 -6.75 -0.71
C GLU A 29 -2.74 -6.47 -1.39
N PRO A 30 -2.24 -7.38 -2.24
CA PRO A 30 -1.02 -7.10 -3.00
C PRO A 30 -1.27 -6.00 -4.03
N ILE A 31 -0.21 -5.50 -4.63
CA ILE A 31 -0.33 -4.50 -5.69
C ILE A 31 -1.14 -5.07 -6.84
N HIS A 32 -2.22 -4.37 -7.21
CA HIS A 32 -3.09 -4.79 -8.31
C HIS A 32 -3.72 -3.58 -8.98
N GLU A 33 -4.30 -3.81 -10.15
CA GLU A 33 -4.95 -2.78 -10.93
C GLU A 33 -6.44 -2.75 -10.64
N LEU A 34 -6.99 -1.53 -10.54
CA LEU A 34 -8.41 -1.31 -10.33
C LEU A 34 -8.97 -0.42 -11.45
N PRO A 35 -10.30 -0.42 -11.67
CA PRO A 35 -10.91 0.45 -12.67
C PRO A 35 -10.62 1.94 -12.47
N TRP A 36 -10.41 2.36 -11.22
CA TRP A 36 -10.15 3.76 -10.88
C TRP A 36 -8.70 4.05 -10.51
N SER A 37 -7.85 3.03 -10.49
CA SER A 37 -6.44 3.20 -10.14
C SER A 37 -5.59 2.11 -10.79
N LYS A 38 -4.49 2.51 -11.40
CA LYS A 38 -3.60 1.56 -12.06
C LYS A 38 -2.78 0.73 -11.08
N CYS A 39 -2.66 1.19 -9.84
CA CYS A 39 -1.82 0.51 -8.87
C CYS A 39 -2.35 0.82 -7.48
N CYS A 40 -2.72 -0.22 -6.75
CA CYS A 40 -3.30 -0.09 -5.43
C CYS A 40 -2.88 -1.28 -4.57
N ALA A 41 -2.62 -1.03 -3.30
CA ALA A 41 -2.28 -2.09 -2.35
C ALA A 41 -2.72 -1.71 -0.94
N ILE A 42 -2.98 -2.72 -0.12
CA ILE A 42 -3.33 -2.53 1.30
C ILE A 42 -2.37 -3.37 2.13
N VAL A 43 -1.66 -2.73 3.04
CA VAL A 43 -0.65 -3.37 3.87
C VAL A 43 -0.80 -2.91 5.31
N ILE A 44 -0.64 -3.83 6.26
CA ILE A 44 -0.51 -3.50 7.67
C ILE A 44 0.98 -3.56 7.98
N ASP A 45 1.54 -2.47 8.49
CA ASP A 45 2.97 -2.42 8.80
C ASP A 45 3.29 -3.17 10.09
N LYS A 46 4.57 -3.22 10.44
CA LYS A 46 5.04 -3.93 11.62
C LYS A 46 4.52 -3.35 12.94
N TYR A 47 3.99 -2.13 12.90
CA TYR A 47 3.41 -1.47 14.06
C TYR A 47 1.90 -1.63 14.14
N GLY A 48 1.29 -2.38 13.22
CA GLY A 48 -0.15 -2.61 13.22
C GLY A 48 -0.95 -1.50 12.55
N VAL A 49 -0.30 -0.59 11.82
CA VAL A 49 -0.97 0.49 11.12
C VAL A 49 -1.35 0.03 9.71
N CYS A 50 -2.61 0.21 9.35
CA CYS A 50 -3.12 -0.17 8.04
C CYS A 50 -2.87 0.97 7.03
N TRP A 51 -2.28 0.63 5.90
CA TRP A 51 -1.94 1.57 4.85
C TRP A 51 -2.61 1.18 3.55
N TRP A 52 -3.35 2.11 2.97
CA TRP A 52 -3.89 1.97 1.63
C TRP A 52 -3.08 2.89 0.72
N ILE A 53 -2.26 2.31 -0.13
CA ILE A 53 -1.42 3.06 -1.06
C ILE A 53 -1.94 2.90 -2.49
N SER A 54 -1.96 3.99 -3.23
CA SER A 54 -2.47 4.01 -4.61
C SER A 54 -1.87 5.17 -5.39
N ILE A 55 -2.11 5.16 -6.68
CA ILE A 55 -1.76 6.29 -7.53
C ILE A 55 -2.86 7.35 -7.46
#